data_1b15af2043a7fbfd50d454f0ac989875
#
_entry.id   1b15af2043a7fbfd50d454f0ac989875
#
_cell.length_a   1.000
_cell.length_b   1.000
_cell.length_c   1.000
_cell.angle_alpha   90.00
_cell.angle_beta   90.00
_cell.angle_gamma   90.00
#
_symmetry.space_group_name_H-M   'P 1'
#
loop_
_entity.id
_entity.type
_entity.pdbx_description
1 polymer ?
#
loop_
_entity_poly.entity_id
_entity_poly.type
_entity_poly.pdbx_seq_one_letter_code
_entity_poly.pdbx_strand_id
1 'polypeptide(L)'
;MRRIAEAAGRVLRPLSAMFNTRLKLENGSAADENRSTVALNGSNLVVRTPDNRAFSENEREFLREVFGLIRLAEETDARLRAFEDRIGKLESENLDLLMHNRTLSEISARDSLTGLYNRWYVMEKIDSEMNRALRHGSPMSLLMLDLDHFKRVNDSFGHSVGDEVLKVVGQVLRESCRVYDVPGRYGGEEFCIILPETRVGNTRQVAERIRSRLASTELPVGGTSITVTASIGVAGMDSVAEEGVVSAAALLDRADRALYAAKHHGRNRVELWLPEAPPSETNH
;
A
#
# COMPACT_ATOMS: atom_id res chain seq x y z
N MET A 1 -36.66 -13.23 -18.46
CA MET A 1 -38.09 -13.59 -18.58
C MET A 1 -38.70 -13.98 -17.21
N ARG A 2 -38.20 -15.06 -16.53
CA ARG A 2 -38.79 -15.51 -15.24
C ARG A 2 -38.82 -14.43 -14.15
N ARG A 3 -37.75 -13.64 -14.00
CA ARG A 3 -37.65 -12.53 -13.04
C ARG A 3 -38.57 -11.35 -13.36
N ILE A 4 -38.76 -10.99 -14.62
CA ILE A 4 -39.72 -9.96 -15.05
C ILE A 4 -41.13 -10.40 -14.64
N ALA A 5 -41.46 -11.67 -14.90
CA ALA A 5 -42.77 -12.22 -14.52
C ALA A 5 -42.98 -12.24 -13.00
N GLU A 6 -41.91 -12.53 -12.23
CA GLU A 6 -41.96 -12.50 -10.75
C GLU A 6 -42.07 -11.06 -10.19
N ALA A 7 -41.32 -10.10 -10.75
CA ALA A 7 -41.41 -8.69 -10.37
C ALA A 7 -42.77 -8.10 -10.75
N ALA A 8 -43.22 -8.36 -11.98
CA ALA A 8 -44.53 -7.97 -12.42
C ALA A 8 -45.66 -8.59 -11.59
N GLY A 9 -45.52 -9.86 -11.19
CA GLY A 9 -46.46 -10.52 -10.29
C GLY A 9 -46.57 -9.88 -8.88
N ARG A 10 -45.46 -9.34 -8.35
CA ARG A 10 -45.47 -8.59 -7.06
C ARG A 10 -46.21 -7.25 -7.17
N VAL A 11 -46.14 -6.60 -8.33
CA VAL A 11 -46.79 -5.30 -8.58
C VAL A 11 -48.26 -5.47 -8.99
N LEU A 12 -48.62 -6.54 -9.70
CA LEU A 12 -49.99 -6.78 -10.14
C LEU A 12 -50.99 -6.95 -9.01
N ARG A 13 -50.57 -7.51 -7.85
CA ARG A 13 -51.48 -7.65 -6.70
C ARG A 13 -51.97 -6.31 -6.15
N PRO A 14 -51.12 -5.34 -5.82
CA PRO A 14 -51.53 -4.00 -5.43
C PRO A 14 -52.32 -3.28 -6.53
N LEU A 15 -51.89 -3.39 -7.78
CA LEU A 15 -52.60 -2.80 -8.93
C LEU A 15 -53.99 -3.38 -9.09
N SER A 16 -54.15 -4.70 -8.93
CA SER A 16 -55.49 -5.33 -8.94
C SER A 16 -56.42 -4.76 -7.91
N ALA A 17 -55.88 -4.41 -6.71
CA ALA A 17 -56.71 -3.76 -5.68
C ALA A 17 -57.04 -2.30 -6.05
N MET A 18 -56.11 -1.56 -6.64
CA MET A 18 -56.34 -0.17 -7.10
C MET A 18 -57.41 -0.08 -8.19
N PHE A 19 -57.40 -1.02 -9.12
CA PHE A 19 -58.36 -1.04 -10.21
C PHE A 19 -59.68 -1.77 -9.84
N ASN A 20 -59.78 -2.25 -8.59
CA ASN A 20 -60.92 -3.06 -8.13
C ASN A 20 -61.26 -4.21 -9.07
N THR A 21 -60.25 -4.83 -9.66
CA THR A 21 -60.39 -5.94 -10.62
C THR A 21 -59.22 -6.91 -10.50
N ARG A 22 -59.39 -8.18 -10.86
CA ARG A 22 -58.31 -9.15 -10.98
C ARG A 22 -57.54 -8.92 -12.27
N LEU A 23 -56.22 -8.73 -12.18
CA LEU A 23 -55.34 -8.65 -13.33
C LEU A 23 -54.58 -9.98 -13.47
N LYS A 24 -54.44 -10.46 -14.72
CA LYS A 24 -53.65 -11.64 -15.04
C LYS A 24 -52.48 -11.26 -15.92
N LEU A 25 -51.31 -11.86 -15.66
CA LEU A 25 -50.15 -11.79 -16.51
C LEU A 25 -50.10 -13.06 -17.39
N GLU A 26 -50.11 -12.90 -18.70
CA GLU A 26 -50.10 -14.01 -19.65
C GLU A 26 -48.97 -13.81 -20.66
N ASN A 27 -48.48 -14.90 -21.26
CA ASN A 27 -47.60 -14.81 -22.42
C ASN A 27 -48.39 -14.38 -23.65
N GLY A 28 -47.93 -13.34 -24.31
CA GLY A 28 -48.55 -12.81 -25.52
C GLY A 28 -47.54 -12.02 -26.33
N SER A 29 -47.98 -11.44 -27.43
CA SER A 29 -47.18 -10.56 -28.28
C SER A 29 -47.75 -9.14 -28.25
N ALA A 30 -46.95 -8.16 -28.68
CA ALA A 30 -47.44 -6.79 -28.86
C ALA A 30 -48.63 -6.69 -29.82
N ALA A 31 -48.81 -7.69 -30.70
CA ALA A 31 -49.94 -7.81 -31.62
C ALA A 31 -51.25 -8.19 -30.90
N ASP A 32 -51.19 -8.74 -29.68
CA ASP A 32 -52.36 -9.10 -28.88
C ASP A 32 -52.95 -7.89 -28.13
N GLU A 33 -52.48 -6.69 -28.39
CA GLU A 33 -52.93 -5.47 -27.74
C GLU A 33 -54.32 -5.10 -28.28
N ASN A 34 -55.32 -5.35 -27.45
CA ASN A 34 -56.71 -4.99 -27.72
C ASN A 34 -57.30 -4.16 -26.56
N ARG A 35 -58.59 -3.87 -26.59
CA ARG A 35 -59.23 -3.03 -25.55
C ARG A 35 -59.09 -3.59 -24.12
N SER A 36 -58.93 -4.90 -23.95
CA SER A 36 -58.83 -5.58 -22.64
C SER A 36 -57.40 -6.02 -22.31
N THR A 37 -56.42 -5.70 -23.13
CA THR A 37 -55.02 -6.08 -22.90
C THR A 37 -54.08 -4.89 -23.03
N VAL A 38 -52.95 -4.96 -22.32
CA VAL A 38 -51.84 -4.01 -22.41
C VAL A 38 -50.53 -4.80 -22.50
N ALA A 39 -49.79 -4.60 -23.61
CA ALA A 39 -48.48 -5.21 -23.80
C ALA A 39 -47.43 -4.50 -22.95
N LEU A 40 -46.53 -5.28 -22.34
CA LEU A 40 -45.46 -4.79 -21.47
C LEU A 40 -44.20 -4.50 -22.26
N ASN A 41 -44.04 -3.26 -22.73
CA ASN A 41 -42.79 -2.73 -23.33
C ASN A 41 -42.12 -3.66 -24.35
N GLY A 42 -42.88 -4.21 -25.31
CA GLY A 42 -42.35 -5.09 -26.34
C GLY A 42 -41.92 -6.48 -25.86
N SER A 43 -42.19 -6.84 -24.62
CA SER A 43 -41.99 -8.21 -24.13
C SER A 43 -43.17 -9.08 -24.54
N ASN A 44 -42.97 -10.42 -24.55
CA ASN A 44 -44.06 -11.38 -24.79
C ASN A 44 -45.03 -11.53 -23.61
N LEU A 45 -45.09 -10.52 -22.75
CA LEU A 45 -45.95 -10.50 -21.58
C LEU A 45 -47.01 -9.44 -21.75
N VAL A 46 -48.25 -9.80 -21.51
CA VAL A 46 -49.40 -8.90 -21.52
C VAL A 46 -50.19 -8.98 -20.24
N VAL A 47 -50.74 -7.87 -19.82
CA VAL A 47 -51.71 -7.82 -18.72
C VAL A 47 -53.09 -7.86 -19.28
N ARG A 48 -53.95 -8.75 -18.73
CA ARG A 48 -55.36 -8.92 -19.18
C ARG A 48 -56.30 -8.89 -18.00
N THR A 49 -57.48 -8.31 -18.20
CA THR A 49 -58.61 -8.46 -17.25
C THR A 49 -59.27 -9.82 -17.49
N PRO A 50 -59.61 -10.58 -16.41
CA PRO A 50 -60.20 -11.93 -16.55
C PRO A 50 -61.59 -11.93 -17.17
N ASP A 51 -62.32 -10.84 -16.97
CA ASP A 51 -63.71 -10.63 -17.42
C ASP A 51 -63.78 -9.95 -18.80
N ASN A 52 -62.63 -9.82 -19.45
CA ASN A 52 -62.54 -9.16 -20.75
C ASN A 52 -62.98 -7.68 -20.74
N ARG A 53 -63.02 -7.06 -19.57
CA ARG A 53 -63.30 -5.63 -19.43
C ARG A 53 -62.21 -4.81 -20.13
N ALA A 54 -62.61 -3.85 -20.95
CA ALA A 54 -61.66 -2.93 -21.56
C ALA A 54 -60.95 -2.07 -20.52
N PHE A 55 -59.66 -1.92 -20.64
CA PHE A 55 -58.89 -0.90 -19.90
C PHE A 55 -59.24 0.49 -20.44
N SER A 56 -59.41 1.45 -19.55
CA SER A 56 -59.44 2.86 -19.93
C SER A 56 -58.09 3.32 -20.44
N GLU A 57 -58.02 4.42 -21.18
CA GLU A 57 -56.80 4.99 -21.70
C GLU A 57 -55.78 5.29 -20.56
N ASN A 58 -56.25 5.91 -19.47
CA ASN A 58 -55.43 6.21 -18.30
C ASN A 58 -54.90 4.96 -17.59
N GLU A 59 -55.69 3.87 -17.50
CA GLU A 59 -55.23 2.60 -16.93
C GLU A 59 -54.14 1.96 -17.81
N ARG A 60 -54.27 2.05 -19.13
CA ARG A 60 -53.26 1.55 -20.07
C ARG A 60 -51.94 2.32 -19.95
N GLU A 61 -52.03 3.65 -19.93
CA GLU A 61 -50.88 4.53 -19.81
C GLU A 61 -50.14 4.29 -18.47
N PHE A 62 -50.88 4.24 -17.37
CA PHE A 62 -50.32 3.94 -16.07
C PHE A 62 -49.61 2.56 -16.01
N LEU A 63 -50.22 1.52 -16.59
CA LEU A 63 -49.59 0.20 -16.67
C LEU A 63 -48.29 0.25 -17.48
N ARG A 64 -48.26 0.95 -18.61
CA ARG A 64 -47.03 1.12 -19.41
C ARG A 64 -45.91 1.81 -18.63
N GLU A 65 -46.24 2.88 -17.91
CA GLU A 65 -45.27 3.60 -17.07
C GLU A 65 -44.72 2.71 -15.98
N VAL A 66 -45.54 2.03 -15.19
CA VAL A 66 -45.13 1.14 -14.12
C VAL A 66 -44.21 0.03 -14.62
N PHE A 67 -44.54 -0.62 -15.71
CA PHE A 67 -43.70 -1.66 -16.28
C PHE A 67 -42.43 -1.10 -16.93
N GLY A 68 -42.46 0.13 -17.45
CA GLY A 68 -41.28 0.87 -17.88
C GLY A 68 -40.29 1.07 -16.75
N LEU A 69 -40.77 1.47 -15.56
CA LEU A 69 -39.94 1.61 -14.35
C LEU A 69 -39.36 0.28 -13.86
N ILE A 70 -40.14 -0.80 -13.89
CA ILE A 70 -39.67 -2.14 -13.51
C ILE A 70 -38.52 -2.57 -14.41
N ARG A 71 -38.68 -2.39 -15.74
CA ARG A 71 -37.63 -2.70 -16.71
C ARG A 71 -36.35 -1.89 -16.47
N LEU A 72 -36.48 -0.59 -16.25
CA LEU A 72 -35.34 0.28 -15.96
C LEU A 72 -34.62 -0.17 -14.67
N ALA A 73 -35.37 -0.55 -13.63
CA ALA A 73 -34.79 -1.07 -12.39
C ALA A 73 -34.01 -2.38 -12.62
N GLU A 74 -34.51 -3.30 -13.46
CA GLU A 74 -33.81 -4.54 -13.81
C GLU A 74 -32.55 -4.31 -14.65
N GLU A 75 -32.59 -3.36 -15.60
CA GLU A 75 -31.43 -2.97 -16.39
C GLU A 75 -30.33 -2.34 -15.52
N THR A 76 -30.72 -1.51 -14.54
CA THR A 76 -29.78 -0.92 -13.58
C THR A 76 -29.19 -1.97 -12.64
N ASP A 77 -29.99 -2.90 -12.15
CA ASP A 77 -29.51 -4.01 -11.29
C ASP A 77 -28.53 -4.93 -12.05
N ALA A 78 -28.82 -5.22 -13.35
CA ALA A 78 -27.91 -5.98 -14.20
C ALA A 78 -26.57 -5.26 -14.42
N ARG A 79 -26.61 -3.94 -14.64
CA ARG A 79 -25.39 -3.12 -14.77
C ARG A 79 -24.60 -3.11 -13.47
N LEU A 80 -25.27 -2.93 -12.33
CA LEU A 80 -24.63 -2.93 -11.01
C LEU A 80 -23.87 -4.23 -10.77
N ARG A 81 -24.48 -5.39 -11.02
CA ARG A 81 -23.82 -6.70 -10.92
C ARG A 81 -22.61 -6.83 -11.85
N ALA A 82 -22.73 -6.34 -13.09
CA ALA A 82 -21.60 -6.36 -14.01
C ALA A 82 -20.44 -5.47 -13.53
N PHE A 83 -20.72 -4.35 -12.85
CA PHE A 83 -19.70 -3.54 -12.21
C PHE A 83 -19.07 -4.24 -11.00
N GLU A 84 -19.87 -4.88 -10.14
CA GLU A 84 -19.38 -5.66 -9.00
C GLU A 84 -18.44 -6.80 -9.45
N ASP A 85 -18.84 -7.55 -10.47
CA ASP A 85 -18.01 -8.60 -11.08
C ASP A 85 -16.70 -8.04 -11.66
N ARG A 86 -16.76 -6.85 -12.26
CA ARG A 86 -15.58 -6.18 -12.82
C ARG A 86 -14.62 -5.69 -11.74
N ILE A 87 -15.16 -5.12 -10.66
CA ILE A 87 -14.36 -4.71 -9.49
C ILE A 87 -13.64 -5.93 -8.90
N GLY A 88 -14.34 -7.04 -8.65
CA GLY A 88 -13.74 -8.25 -8.12
C GLY A 88 -12.62 -8.83 -8.99
N LYS A 89 -12.77 -8.75 -10.34
CA LYS A 89 -11.69 -9.14 -11.26
C LYS A 89 -10.48 -8.21 -11.16
N LEU A 90 -10.70 -6.89 -11.15
CA LEU A 90 -9.62 -5.91 -11.04
C LEU A 90 -8.87 -6.03 -9.70
N GLU A 91 -9.56 -6.31 -8.60
CA GLU A 91 -8.95 -6.57 -7.31
C GLU A 91 -8.07 -7.81 -7.32
N SER A 92 -8.55 -8.91 -7.95
CA SER A 92 -7.77 -10.13 -8.12
C SER A 92 -6.53 -9.92 -8.99
N GLU A 93 -6.67 -9.24 -10.15
CA GLU A 93 -5.56 -8.93 -11.04
C GLU A 93 -4.51 -8.03 -10.35
N ASN A 94 -4.96 -7.07 -9.54
CA ASN A 94 -4.08 -6.18 -8.78
C ASN A 94 -3.30 -6.96 -7.70
N LEU A 95 -3.95 -7.89 -7.01
CA LEU A 95 -3.29 -8.77 -6.03
C LEU A 95 -2.23 -9.66 -6.70
N ASP A 96 -2.53 -10.22 -7.86
CA ASP A 96 -1.58 -11.04 -8.62
C ASP A 96 -0.38 -10.22 -9.09
N LEU A 97 -0.59 -8.98 -9.56
CA LEU A 97 0.49 -8.07 -9.92
C LEU A 97 1.37 -7.69 -8.72
N LEU A 98 0.77 -7.46 -7.56
CA LEU A 98 1.51 -7.20 -6.32
C LEU A 98 2.34 -8.40 -5.89
N MET A 99 1.80 -9.62 -5.99
CA MET A 99 2.54 -10.86 -5.72
C MET A 99 3.69 -11.08 -6.70
N HIS A 100 3.49 -10.85 -8.01
CA HIS A 100 4.54 -10.95 -9.02
C HIS A 100 5.66 -9.92 -8.78
N ASN A 101 5.31 -8.66 -8.48
CA ASN A 101 6.29 -7.62 -8.14
C ASN A 101 7.09 -7.99 -6.87
N ARG A 102 6.43 -8.57 -5.87
CA ARG A 102 7.09 -9.08 -4.67
C ARG A 102 8.07 -10.19 -5.01
N THR A 103 7.67 -11.17 -5.79
CA THR A 103 8.53 -12.30 -6.22
C THR A 103 9.74 -11.80 -7.04
N LEU A 104 9.54 -10.84 -7.95
CA LEU A 104 10.63 -10.23 -8.71
C LEU A 104 11.60 -9.45 -7.81
N SER A 105 11.10 -8.77 -6.79
CA SER A 105 11.91 -8.08 -5.79
C SER A 105 12.66 -9.04 -4.87
N GLU A 106 12.08 -10.20 -4.56
CA GLU A 106 12.73 -11.30 -3.81
C GLU A 106 13.89 -11.91 -4.60
N ILE A 107 13.70 -12.14 -5.91
CA ILE A 107 14.74 -12.65 -6.80
C ILE A 107 15.88 -11.65 -6.94
N SER A 108 15.62 -10.34 -6.89
CA SER A 108 16.63 -9.27 -6.89
C SER A 108 16.72 -8.65 -5.49
N ALA A 109 17.29 -9.36 -4.52
CA ALA A 109 17.53 -8.82 -3.17
C ALA A 109 18.53 -7.66 -3.12
N ARG A 110 19.19 -7.36 -4.24
CA ARG A 110 20.24 -6.36 -4.35
C ARG A 110 19.78 -5.12 -5.10
N ASP A 111 20.25 -3.96 -4.64
CA ASP A 111 20.17 -2.71 -5.38
C ASP A 111 21.16 -2.75 -6.55
N SER A 112 20.70 -2.51 -7.77
CA SER A 112 21.50 -2.65 -9.00
C SER A 112 22.64 -1.64 -9.12
N LEU A 113 22.51 -0.48 -8.47
CA LEU A 113 23.52 0.58 -8.52
C LEU A 113 24.64 0.34 -7.51
N THR A 114 24.30 0.06 -6.26
CA THR A 114 25.26 -0.02 -5.16
C THR A 114 25.71 -1.45 -4.85
N GLY A 115 24.97 -2.46 -5.31
CA GLY A 115 25.19 -3.87 -4.99
C GLY A 115 24.93 -4.24 -3.54
N LEU A 116 24.43 -3.31 -2.71
CA LEU A 116 23.91 -3.57 -1.36
C LEU A 116 22.56 -4.27 -1.42
N TYR A 117 22.03 -4.65 -0.28
CA TYR A 117 20.65 -5.12 -0.25
C TYR A 117 19.68 -3.98 -0.58
N ASN A 118 18.60 -4.28 -1.29
CA ASN A 118 17.57 -3.29 -1.58
C ASN A 118 16.65 -3.06 -0.36
N ARG A 119 15.84 -2.01 -0.40
CA ARG A 119 14.91 -1.64 0.66
C ARG A 119 13.99 -2.79 1.08
N TRP A 120 13.46 -3.53 0.11
CA TRP A 120 12.56 -4.63 0.40
C TRP A 120 13.24 -5.71 1.26
N TYR A 121 14.43 -6.15 0.87
CA TYR A 121 15.19 -7.16 1.62
C TYR A 121 15.58 -6.67 3.02
N VAL A 122 15.96 -5.40 3.16
CA VAL A 122 16.27 -4.80 4.46
C VAL A 122 15.07 -4.87 5.39
N MET A 123 13.88 -4.51 4.92
CA MET A 123 12.65 -4.53 5.73
C MET A 123 12.30 -5.95 6.21
N GLU A 124 12.33 -6.94 5.32
CA GLU A 124 12.11 -8.35 5.66
C GLU A 124 13.15 -8.85 6.69
N LYS A 125 14.40 -8.38 6.55
CA LYS A 125 15.48 -8.76 7.45
C LYS A 125 15.36 -8.10 8.82
N ILE A 126 14.92 -6.85 8.92
CA ILE A 126 14.67 -6.20 10.22
C ILE A 126 13.68 -7.03 11.02
N ASP A 127 12.53 -7.42 10.42
CA ASP A 127 11.52 -8.23 11.09
C ASP A 127 12.05 -9.60 11.52
N SER A 128 12.79 -10.28 10.64
CA SER A 128 13.31 -11.61 10.94
C SER A 128 14.38 -11.61 12.03
N GLU A 129 15.32 -10.66 11.98
CA GLU A 129 16.37 -10.54 12.99
C GLU A 129 15.83 -10.00 14.33
N MET A 130 14.81 -9.13 14.31
CA MET A 130 14.10 -8.71 15.51
C MET A 130 13.45 -9.90 16.22
N ASN A 131 12.70 -10.73 15.46
CA ASN A 131 12.08 -11.93 16.01
C ASN A 131 13.10 -12.93 16.55
N ARG A 132 14.29 -13.01 15.94
CA ARG A 132 15.40 -13.82 16.42
C ARG A 132 15.98 -13.25 17.71
N ALA A 133 16.25 -11.95 17.76
CA ALA A 133 16.76 -11.25 18.92
C ALA A 133 15.83 -11.40 20.13
N LEU A 134 14.52 -11.23 19.94
CA LEU A 134 13.51 -11.41 20.98
C LEU A 134 13.48 -12.85 21.53
N ARG A 135 13.60 -13.87 20.67
CA ARG A 135 13.58 -15.28 21.10
C ARG A 135 14.83 -15.67 21.87
N HIS A 136 15.99 -15.13 21.52
CA HIS A 136 17.28 -15.50 22.11
C HIS A 136 17.76 -14.53 23.18
N GLY A 137 17.05 -13.44 23.43
CA GLY A 137 17.48 -12.39 24.37
C GLY A 137 18.78 -11.71 23.92
N SER A 138 19.07 -11.72 22.61
CA SER A 138 20.31 -11.14 22.07
C SER A 138 20.10 -9.67 21.67
N PRO A 139 21.16 -8.84 21.76
CA PRO A 139 21.08 -7.45 21.35
C PRO A 139 20.93 -7.35 19.82
N MET A 140 20.32 -6.27 19.35
CA MET A 140 20.22 -5.92 17.94
C MET A 140 20.27 -4.41 17.79
N SER A 141 20.94 -3.93 16.75
CA SER A 141 20.99 -2.50 16.46
C SER A 141 20.75 -2.20 14.99
N LEU A 142 20.30 -0.97 14.72
CA LEU A 142 20.11 -0.41 13.38
C LEU A 142 20.91 0.90 13.25
N LEU A 143 21.43 1.13 12.06
CA LEU A 143 21.93 2.42 11.62
C LEU A 143 21.07 2.90 10.45
N MET A 144 20.58 4.13 10.57
CA MET A 144 20.07 4.89 9.42
C MET A 144 21.11 5.93 9.03
N LEU A 145 21.48 5.96 7.76
CA LEU A 145 22.50 6.84 7.21
C LEU A 145 21.92 7.62 6.02
N ASP A 146 22.27 8.88 5.94
CA ASP A 146 21.89 9.76 4.82
C ASP A 146 23.09 10.61 4.42
N LEU A 147 23.31 10.75 3.11
CA LEU A 147 24.42 11.52 2.57
C LEU A 147 24.15 13.02 2.67
N ASP A 148 25.04 13.71 3.36
CA ASP A 148 24.91 15.14 3.58
C ASP A 148 25.01 15.91 2.27
N HIS A 149 24.00 16.73 1.98
CA HIS A 149 23.97 17.62 0.81
C HIS A 149 24.09 16.89 -0.55
N PHE A 150 23.68 15.62 -0.64
CA PHE A 150 23.79 14.83 -1.88
C PHE A 150 23.09 15.49 -3.08
N LYS A 151 21.96 16.17 -2.85
CA LYS A 151 21.30 16.96 -3.90
C LYS A 151 22.25 17.99 -4.53
N ARG A 152 23.11 18.63 -3.74
CA ARG A 152 24.09 19.60 -4.27
C ARG A 152 25.14 18.93 -5.17
N VAL A 153 25.51 17.70 -4.89
CA VAL A 153 26.40 16.92 -5.76
C VAL A 153 25.72 16.71 -7.12
N ASN A 154 24.46 16.25 -7.12
CA ASN A 154 23.70 16.07 -8.35
C ASN A 154 23.51 17.38 -9.13
N ASP A 155 23.16 18.44 -8.44
CA ASP A 155 22.92 19.77 -9.06
C ASP A 155 24.21 20.38 -9.64
N SER A 156 25.39 20.10 -9.04
CA SER A 156 26.68 20.67 -9.47
C SER A 156 27.40 19.82 -10.51
N PHE A 157 27.29 18.47 -10.44
CA PHE A 157 28.09 17.55 -11.23
C PHE A 157 27.27 16.59 -12.09
N GLY A 158 25.94 16.66 -11.99
CA GLY A 158 25.02 15.78 -12.71
C GLY A 158 24.78 14.42 -12.03
N HIS A 159 23.66 13.79 -12.40
CA HIS A 159 23.23 12.51 -11.81
C HIS A 159 24.24 11.37 -12.00
N SER A 160 24.99 11.35 -13.10
CA SER A 160 26.00 10.32 -13.34
C SER A 160 27.10 10.33 -12.27
N VAL A 161 27.51 11.52 -11.80
CA VAL A 161 28.47 11.65 -10.70
C VAL A 161 27.84 11.26 -9.38
N GLY A 162 26.57 11.62 -9.15
CA GLY A 162 25.81 11.14 -7.99
C GLY A 162 25.75 9.61 -7.93
N ASP A 163 25.55 8.95 -9.06
CA ASP A 163 25.54 7.49 -9.14
C ASP A 163 26.91 6.89 -8.77
N GLU A 164 28.03 7.50 -9.21
CA GLU A 164 29.37 7.07 -8.81
C GLU A 164 29.61 7.27 -7.30
N VAL A 165 29.13 8.37 -6.72
CA VAL A 165 29.15 8.58 -5.27
C VAL A 165 28.40 7.45 -4.56
N LEU A 166 27.19 7.12 -4.99
CA LEU A 166 26.40 6.05 -4.38
C LEU A 166 27.07 4.68 -4.49
N LYS A 167 27.74 4.37 -5.58
CA LYS A 167 28.54 3.13 -5.74
C LYS A 167 29.67 3.06 -4.72
N VAL A 168 30.42 4.15 -4.57
CA VAL A 168 31.53 4.23 -3.61
C VAL A 168 31.02 4.11 -2.18
N VAL A 169 29.94 4.78 -1.84
CA VAL A 169 29.27 4.61 -0.54
C VAL A 169 28.88 3.16 -0.33
N GLY A 170 28.27 2.50 -1.31
CA GLY A 170 27.94 1.08 -1.25
C GLY A 170 29.15 0.19 -0.97
N GLN A 171 30.29 0.49 -1.59
CA GLN A 171 31.55 -0.21 -1.33
C GLN A 171 32.06 0.02 0.09
N VAL A 172 32.11 1.27 0.55
CA VAL A 172 32.54 1.63 1.92
C VAL A 172 31.68 0.93 2.97
N LEU A 173 30.36 0.90 2.78
CA LEU A 173 29.44 0.23 3.71
C LEU A 173 29.71 -1.27 3.74
N ARG A 174 29.85 -1.92 2.58
CA ARG A 174 30.12 -3.37 2.47
C ARG A 174 31.40 -3.76 3.16
N GLU A 175 32.49 -3.00 2.93
CA GLU A 175 33.79 -3.24 3.55
C GLU A 175 33.84 -2.92 5.04
N SER A 176 32.91 -2.10 5.52
CA SER A 176 32.80 -1.72 6.93
C SER A 176 31.92 -2.68 7.72
N CYS A 177 31.18 -3.55 7.07
CA CYS A 177 30.25 -4.51 7.68
C CYS A 177 30.88 -5.90 7.80
N ARG A 178 30.45 -6.66 8.81
CA ARG A 178 30.78 -8.08 8.95
C ARG A 178 29.90 -8.93 8.04
N VAL A 179 30.22 -10.21 7.95
CA VAL A 179 29.45 -11.18 7.12
C VAL A 179 27.99 -11.27 7.52
N TYR A 180 27.70 -11.09 8.80
CA TYR A 180 26.31 -11.20 9.34
C TYR A 180 25.58 -9.86 9.36
N ASP A 181 26.26 -8.75 9.14
CA ASP A 181 25.63 -7.44 9.04
C ASP A 181 24.89 -7.33 7.70
N VAL A 182 23.81 -6.57 7.68
CA VAL A 182 22.98 -6.42 6.48
C VAL A 182 22.97 -4.95 6.03
N PRO A 183 23.98 -4.52 5.24
CA PRO A 183 23.97 -3.19 4.66
C PRO A 183 23.04 -3.14 3.45
N GLY A 184 22.15 -2.15 3.41
CA GLY A 184 21.20 -1.95 2.34
C GLY A 184 20.98 -0.49 1.97
N ARG A 185 20.54 -0.28 0.72
CA ARG A 185 20.06 1.02 0.25
C ARG A 185 18.57 1.12 0.55
N TYR A 186 18.21 2.09 1.40
CA TYR A 186 16.84 2.26 1.89
C TYR A 186 16.02 3.23 1.03
N GLY A 187 16.66 4.25 0.49
CA GLY A 187 16.06 5.27 -0.36
C GLY A 187 17.04 5.77 -1.43
N GLY A 188 16.79 6.94 -1.98
CA GLY A 188 17.66 7.55 -2.99
C GLY A 188 19.12 7.71 -2.53
N GLU A 189 19.32 8.40 -1.42
CA GLU A 189 20.62 8.68 -0.77
C GLU A 189 20.67 8.15 0.66
N GLU A 190 19.67 7.33 1.04
CA GLU A 190 19.51 6.76 2.37
C GLU A 190 19.94 5.29 2.40
N PHE A 191 20.62 4.92 3.46
CA PHE A 191 21.09 3.56 3.70
C PHE A 191 20.69 3.09 5.09
N CYS A 192 20.41 1.79 5.21
CA CYS A 192 20.11 1.15 6.49
C CYS A 192 21.06 -0.03 6.68
N ILE A 193 21.59 -0.18 7.89
CA ILE A 193 22.46 -1.31 8.24
C ILE A 193 21.88 -1.99 9.46
N ILE A 194 21.61 -3.28 9.34
CA ILE A 194 21.19 -4.13 10.45
C ILE A 194 22.43 -4.78 11.05
N LEU A 195 22.59 -4.69 12.35
CA LEU A 195 23.69 -5.28 13.11
C LEU A 195 23.12 -6.28 14.14
N PRO A 196 22.95 -7.55 13.73
CA PRO A 196 22.54 -8.60 14.66
C PRO A 196 23.57 -8.78 15.79
N GLU A 197 23.11 -9.22 16.95
CA GLU A 197 23.96 -9.56 18.11
C GLU A 197 24.94 -8.43 18.50
N THR A 198 24.55 -7.16 18.25
CA THR A 198 25.41 -6.00 18.48
C THR A 198 24.70 -4.97 19.35
N ARG A 199 25.34 -4.62 20.47
CA ARG A 199 24.84 -3.60 21.40
C ARG A 199 25.06 -2.19 20.85
N VAL A 200 24.24 -1.23 21.28
CA VAL A 200 24.27 0.17 20.84
C VAL A 200 25.65 0.80 20.96
N GLY A 201 26.37 0.56 22.08
CA GLY A 201 27.72 1.10 22.28
C GLY A 201 28.73 0.63 21.21
N ASN A 202 28.67 -0.64 20.82
CA ASN A 202 29.53 -1.19 19.75
C ASN A 202 29.09 -0.68 18.36
N THR A 203 27.78 -0.50 18.18
CA THR A 203 27.21 0.04 16.95
C THR A 203 27.68 1.45 16.68
N ARG A 204 27.82 2.29 17.73
CA ARG A 204 28.41 3.63 17.61
C ARG A 204 29.81 3.58 16.99
N GLN A 205 30.64 2.63 17.41
CA GLN A 205 32.00 2.48 16.85
C GLN A 205 31.99 2.12 15.38
N VAL A 206 31.06 1.25 14.96
CA VAL A 206 30.86 0.90 13.54
C VAL A 206 30.41 2.14 12.76
N ALA A 207 29.44 2.88 13.27
CA ALA A 207 28.91 4.09 12.66
C ALA A 207 29.99 5.17 12.47
N GLU A 208 30.82 5.43 13.53
CA GLU A 208 31.92 6.39 13.45
C GLU A 208 33.00 5.96 12.43
N ARG A 209 33.30 4.67 12.35
CA ARG A 209 34.22 4.14 11.34
C ARG A 209 33.70 4.39 9.93
N ILE A 210 32.42 4.11 9.68
CA ILE A 210 31.77 4.38 8.39
C ILE A 210 31.80 5.87 8.06
N ARG A 211 31.36 6.71 9.00
CA ARG A 211 31.36 8.18 8.86
C ARG A 211 32.75 8.72 8.48
N SER A 212 33.77 8.31 9.26
CA SER A 212 35.16 8.75 9.03
C SER A 212 35.69 8.29 7.68
N ARG A 213 35.42 7.04 7.28
CA ARG A 213 35.83 6.54 5.97
C ARG A 213 35.18 7.32 4.84
N LEU A 214 33.87 7.58 4.90
CA LEU A 214 33.19 8.39 3.89
C LEU A 214 33.78 9.80 3.81
N ALA A 215 33.98 10.47 4.94
CA ALA A 215 34.55 11.81 4.98
C ALA A 215 35.99 11.90 4.48
N SER A 216 36.75 10.78 4.45
CA SER A 216 38.12 10.72 3.97
C SER A 216 38.26 10.11 2.56
N THR A 217 37.16 9.61 1.98
CA THR A 217 37.17 9.01 0.64
C THR A 217 37.05 10.10 -0.42
N GLU A 218 38.09 10.25 -1.21
CA GLU A 218 38.14 11.17 -2.36
C GLU A 218 37.62 10.48 -3.61
N LEU A 219 36.68 11.13 -4.29
CA LEU A 219 36.16 10.69 -5.58
C LEU A 219 36.69 11.61 -6.69
N PRO A 220 37.44 11.09 -7.66
CA PRO A 220 37.92 11.90 -8.78
C PRO A 220 36.76 12.25 -9.72
N VAL A 221 36.55 13.53 -9.97
CA VAL A 221 35.47 14.05 -10.84
C VAL A 221 36.05 15.17 -11.72
N GLY A 222 36.08 14.97 -13.04
CA GLY A 222 36.38 16.04 -13.98
C GLY A 222 37.71 16.78 -13.75
N GLY A 223 38.73 16.10 -13.19
CA GLY A 223 40.02 16.68 -12.86
C GLY A 223 40.14 17.33 -11.47
N THR A 224 39.07 17.25 -10.65
CA THR A 224 39.07 17.59 -9.22
C THR A 224 38.72 16.35 -8.41
N SER A 225 38.82 16.43 -7.07
CA SER A 225 38.23 15.41 -6.21
C SER A 225 37.11 16.01 -5.33
N ILE A 226 36.07 15.23 -5.11
CA ILE A 226 34.99 15.56 -4.18
C ILE A 226 34.99 14.59 -3.01
N THR A 227 34.59 15.05 -1.86
CA THR A 227 34.31 14.21 -0.69
C THR A 227 32.86 14.37 -0.30
N VAL A 228 32.28 13.32 0.25
CA VAL A 228 30.92 13.34 0.79
C VAL A 228 30.95 12.95 2.26
N THR A 229 30.09 13.59 3.04
CA THR A 229 29.89 13.21 4.43
C THR A 229 28.51 12.56 4.61
N ALA A 230 28.31 11.93 5.76
CA ALA A 230 27.04 11.33 6.10
C ALA A 230 26.64 11.64 7.54
N SER A 231 25.36 11.85 7.73
CA SER A 231 24.73 11.85 9.03
C SER A 231 24.22 10.45 9.35
N ILE A 232 24.42 9.97 10.57
CA ILE A 232 24.08 8.60 10.97
C ILE A 232 23.29 8.63 12.27
N GLY A 233 22.11 8.02 12.26
CA GLY A 233 21.31 7.73 13.45
C GLY A 233 21.45 6.27 13.85
N VAL A 234 21.62 6.02 15.13
CA VAL A 234 21.76 4.67 15.69
C VAL A 234 20.65 4.42 16.71
N ALA A 235 19.99 3.29 16.57
CA ALA A 235 19.10 2.76 17.60
C ALA A 235 19.39 1.28 17.81
N GLY A 236 19.14 0.79 19.01
CA GLY A 236 19.31 -0.62 19.29
C GLY A 236 18.46 -1.08 20.45
N MET A 237 18.44 -2.36 20.63
CA MET A 237 17.83 -3.09 21.73
C MET A 237 18.97 -3.88 22.41
N ASP A 238 19.43 -3.41 23.56
CA ASP A 238 20.55 -4.05 24.27
C ASP A 238 20.08 -5.26 25.09
N SER A 239 18.83 -5.23 25.56
CA SER A 239 18.19 -6.34 26.26
C SER A 239 16.67 -6.25 26.13
N VAL A 240 16.02 -7.39 25.94
CA VAL A 240 14.54 -7.48 25.92
C VAL A 240 13.93 -7.18 27.29
N ALA A 241 14.66 -7.47 28.35
CA ALA A 241 14.20 -7.28 29.73
C ALA A 241 14.14 -5.81 30.13
N GLU A 242 15.02 -4.97 29.57
CA GLU A 242 15.13 -3.55 29.93
C GLU A 242 14.19 -2.65 29.14
N GLU A 243 13.88 -3.00 27.90
CA GLU A 243 13.14 -2.13 26.98
C GLU A 243 11.69 -2.57 26.71
N GLY A 244 11.31 -3.75 27.19
CA GLY A 244 10.03 -4.36 26.83
C GLY A 244 10.00 -4.84 25.37
N VAL A 245 8.81 -5.14 24.85
CA VAL A 245 8.65 -5.61 23.47
C VAL A 245 8.74 -4.42 22.50
N VAL A 246 9.88 -4.28 21.84
CA VAL A 246 10.10 -3.29 20.79
C VAL A 246 9.74 -3.94 19.43
N SER A 247 8.96 -3.25 18.60
CA SER A 247 8.71 -3.70 17.24
C SER A 247 9.82 -3.24 16.28
N ALA A 248 9.97 -3.93 15.15
CA ALA A 248 10.90 -3.52 14.08
C ALA A 248 10.61 -2.09 13.60
N ALA A 249 9.33 -1.73 13.46
CA ALA A 249 8.91 -0.38 13.08
C ALA A 249 9.33 0.67 14.14
N ALA A 250 9.20 0.36 15.43
CA ALA A 250 9.62 1.26 16.49
C ALA A 250 11.15 1.43 16.54
N LEU A 251 11.92 0.36 16.28
CA LEU A 251 13.37 0.45 16.21
C LEU A 251 13.84 1.29 15.02
N LEU A 252 13.17 1.16 13.89
CA LEU A 252 13.44 1.98 12.71
C LEU A 252 13.12 3.46 12.95
N ASP A 253 11.96 3.78 13.55
CA ASP A 253 11.58 5.15 13.92
C ASP A 253 12.61 5.79 14.89
N ARG A 254 13.10 5.01 15.85
CA ARG A 254 14.16 5.48 16.77
C ARG A 254 15.46 5.84 16.04
N ALA A 255 15.89 4.99 15.09
CA ALA A 255 17.08 5.27 14.27
C ALA A 255 16.90 6.49 13.38
N ASP A 256 15.70 6.66 12.79
CA ASP A 256 15.38 7.82 11.96
C ASP A 256 15.35 9.13 12.77
N ARG A 257 14.77 9.13 13.96
CA ARG A 257 14.84 10.28 14.89
C ARG A 257 16.26 10.65 15.26
N ALA A 258 17.12 9.66 15.50
CA ALA A 258 18.54 9.92 15.75
C ALA A 258 19.25 10.49 14.52
N LEU A 259 18.94 9.99 13.32
CA LEU A 259 19.43 10.55 12.05
C LEU A 259 18.99 12.01 11.88
N TYR A 260 17.73 12.29 12.17
CA TYR A 260 17.21 13.66 12.14
C TYR A 260 17.99 14.59 13.09
N ALA A 261 18.28 14.12 14.32
CA ALA A 261 19.09 14.87 15.26
C ALA A 261 20.53 15.10 14.72
N ALA A 262 21.14 14.10 14.09
CA ALA A 262 22.45 14.23 13.46
C ALA A 262 22.47 15.32 12.38
N LYS A 263 21.44 15.36 11.54
CA LYS A 263 21.28 16.40 10.50
C LYS A 263 21.13 17.81 11.11
N HIS A 264 20.37 17.92 12.22
CA HIS A 264 20.12 19.21 12.88
C HIS A 264 21.31 19.72 13.74
N HIS A 265 22.08 18.83 14.31
CA HIS A 265 23.25 19.21 15.13
C HIS A 265 24.50 19.54 14.30
N GLY A 266 24.38 19.66 12.96
CA GLY A 266 25.46 20.14 12.10
C GLY A 266 26.04 19.11 11.15
N ARG A 267 25.35 17.98 10.95
CA ARG A 267 25.71 16.91 9.98
C ARG A 267 27.07 16.24 10.26
N ASN A 268 27.51 15.36 9.39
CA ASN A 268 28.77 14.62 9.47
C ASN A 268 29.04 14.07 10.89
N ARG A 269 28.05 13.40 11.47
CA ARG A 269 28.10 12.86 12.83
C ARG A 269 27.23 11.66 13.05
N VAL A 270 27.48 11.01 14.16
CA VAL A 270 26.67 9.89 14.67
C VAL A 270 25.90 10.37 15.90
N GLU A 271 24.59 10.20 15.86
CA GLU A 271 23.73 10.39 17.03
C GLU A 271 23.08 9.07 17.44
N LEU A 272 22.99 8.86 18.74
CA LEU A 272 22.29 7.71 19.31
C LEU A 272 20.87 8.11 19.67
N TRP A 273 19.91 7.26 19.38
CA TRP A 273 18.62 7.40 20.02
C TRP A 273 18.77 7.08 21.51
N LEU A 274 18.36 8.00 22.34
CA LEU A 274 18.27 7.81 23.79
C LEU A 274 16.82 7.93 24.19
N PRO A 275 16.29 7.02 25.04
CA PRO A 275 14.96 7.19 25.61
C PRO A 275 14.90 8.56 26.33
N GLU A 276 13.80 9.27 26.15
CA GLU A 276 13.55 10.47 26.96
C GLU A 276 13.57 10.07 28.45
N ALA A 277 14.38 10.74 29.24
CA ALA A 277 14.37 10.53 30.68
C ALA A 277 12.93 10.74 31.21
N PRO A 278 12.42 9.84 32.06
CA PRO A 278 11.11 10.07 32.66
C PRO A 278 11.11 11.46 33.32
N PRO A 279 9.99 12.21 33.21
CA PRO A 279 9.92 13.52 33.86
C PRO A 279 10.31 13.36 35.31
N SER A 280 11.32 14.11 35.74
CA SER A 280 11.75 14.12 37.16
C SER A 280 10.50 14.43 37.98
N GLU A 281 10.08 13.48 38.82
CA GLU A 281 9.08 13.78 39.85
C GLU A 281 9.64 14.93 40.68
N THR A 282 9.14 16.13 40.41
CA THR A 282 9.35 17.27 41.30
C THR A 282 8.60 16.95 42.57
N ASN A 283 9.32 16.41 43.56
CA ASN A 283 8.87 16.35 44.94
C ASN A 283 8.58 17.78 45.39
N HIS A 284 7.27 18.06 45.53
CA HIS A 284 6.78 19.22 46.28
C HIS A 284 6.51 18.79 47.73
#